data_e7693cd7980b9852e81e0461087b7452
#
_entry.id   e7693cd7980b9852e81e0461087b7452
#
_cell.length_a   1.000
_cell.length_b   1.000
_cell.length_c   1.000
_cell.angle_alpha   90.00
_cell.angle_beta   90.00
_cell.angle_gamma   90.00
#
_symmetry.space_group_name_H-M   'P 1'
#
loop_
_entity.id
_entity.type
_entity.pdbx_description
1 polymer ?
#
loop_
_entity_poly.entity_id
_entity_poly.type
_entity_poly.pdbx_seq_one_letter_code
_entity_poly.pdbx_strand_id
1 'polypeptide(L)'
;MPIRVGMVSLGCSKNLVDSERMLAKLRAHGYQLVTEPGEAEIAIVNTCGFIQSAKEEAIETILELGALKQDGTLKKIILTGCLTERYREEAAELFTEADAVIGIGDNRDIVDILDHVLAGERVVRFGKKADAELTGDRIISTLPFFAYLKIAEGCSNCCTYCAIPQIRGPYRSVPMEDVLKEARWMAEHHVTEINVVAQDTTQYGVDLYIKSIHILISNIHS
;
A
#
# COMPACT_ATOMS: atom_id res chain seq x y z
N MET A 1 -17.60 5.56 20.35
CA MET A 1 -16.15 5.82 20.25
C MET A 1 -15.74 5.54 18.83
N PRO A 2 -14.77 6.23 18.24
CA PRO A 2 -14.28 5.92 16.91
C PRO A 2 -13.65 4.52 16.90
N ILE A 3 -13.83 3.78 15.80
CA ILE A 3 -13.27 2.45 15.60
C ILE A 3 -11.76 2.59 15.41
N ARG A 4 -10.97 1.77 16.12
CA ARG A 4 -9.51 1.78 16.08
C ARG A 4 -9.00 0.84 15.00
N VAL A 5 -8.18 1.40 14.09
CA VAL A 5 -7.60 0.67 12.96
C VAL A 5 -6.07 0.67 13.06
N GLY A 6 -5.48 -0.51 13.05
CA GLY A 6 -4.04 -0.72 12.95
C GLY A 6 -3.64 -1.11 11.53
N MET A 7 -2.45 -0.68 11.10
CA MET A 7 -1.88 -1.01 9.79
C MET A 7 -0.53 -1.71 9.96
N VAL A 8 -0.41 -2.92 9.45
CA VAL A 8 0.86 -3.62 9.31
C VAL A 8 1.30 -3.52 7.86
N SER A 9 2.39 -2.79 7.60
CA SER A 9 2.94 -2.60 6.26
C SER A 9 4.21 -3.42 6.10
N LEU A 10 4.12 -4.50 5.34
CA LEU A 10 5.24 -5.42 5.09
C LEU A 10 5.91 -5.13 3.75
N GLY A 11 7.20 -5.44 3.69
CA GLY A 11 7.98 -5.43 2.45
C GLY A 11 8.65 -4.10 2.13
N CYS A 12 8.33 -3.50 0.98
CA CYS A 12 9.14 -2.43 0.42
C CYS A 12 8.54 -1.03 0.60
N SER A 13 9.36 0.00 0.33
CA SER A 13 8.95 1.42 0.36
C SER A 13 7.70 1.74 -0.47
N LYS A 14 7.45 1.03 -1.59
CA LYS A 14 6.24 1.24 -2.39
C LYS A 14 4.98 0.75 -1.66
N ASN A 15 5.07 -0.40 -0.96
CA ASN A 15 3.98 -0.87 -0.09
C ASN A 15 3.71 0.11 1.04
N LEU A 16 4.76 0.67 1.63
CA LEU A 16 4.61 1.66 2.70
C LEU A 16 3.84 2.89 2.22
N VAL A 17 4.18 3.43 1.03
CA VAL A 17 3.44 4.56 0.44
C VAL A 17 1.97 4.20 0.20
N ASP A 18 1.68 2.98 -0.25
CA ASP A 18 0.30 2.52 -0.43
C ASP A 18 -0.46 2.45 0.92
N SER A 19 0.21 1.97 1.98
CA SER A 19 -0.34 1.96 3.35
C SER A 19 -0.62 3.37 3.86
N GLU A 20 0.30 4.30 3.67
CA GLU A 20 0.17 5.69 4.11
C GLU A 20 -1.01 6.42 3.43
N ARG A 21 -1.30 6.10 2.16
CA ARG A 21 -2.50 6.60 1.47
C ARG A 21 -3.79 6.01 2.04
N MET A 22 -3.81 4.70 2.31
CA MET A 22 -4.96 4.07 2.97
C MET A 22 -5.21 4.67 4.35
N LEU A 23 -4.15 4.87 5.16
CA LEU A 23 -4.25 5.51 6.48
C LEU A 23 -4.83 6.93 6.40
N ALA A 24 -4.46 7.73 5.40
CA ALA A 24 -5.02 9.07 5.21
C ALA A 24 -6.52 9.03 4.95
N LYS A 25 -6.99 8.12 4.10
CA LYS A 25 -8.41 7.91 3.82
C LYS A 25 -9.19 7.49 5.06
N LEU A 26 -8.67 6.52 5.81
CA LEU A 26 -9.30 6.03 7.04
C LEU A 26 -9.42 7.16 8.07
N ARG A 27 -8.36 7.95 8.29
CA ARG A 27 -8.41 9.10 9.19
C ARG A 27 -9.42 10.15 8.75
N ALA A 28 -9.51 10.44 7.46
CA ALA A 28 -10.47 11.40 6.89
C ALA A 28 -11.93 10.95 7.09
N HIS A 29 -12.18 9.64 7.20
CA HIS A 29 -13.50 9.07 7.46
C HIS A 29 -13.77 8.81 8.95
N GLY A 30 -12.92 9.34 9.86
CA GLY A 30 -13.18 9.32 11.30
C GLY A 30 -12.71 8.07 12.03
N TYR A 31 -11.94 7.18 11.39
CA TYR A 31 -11.29 6.06 12.07
C TYR A 31 -10.13 6.57 12.93
N GLN A 32 -9.95 5.98 14.10
CA GLN A 32 -8.80 6.25 14.97
C GLN A 32 -7.66 5.32 14.57
N LEU A 33 -6.53 5.89 14.16
CA LEU A 33 -5.35 5.11 13.82
C LEU A 33 -4.55 4.77 15.07
N VAL A 34 -4.12 3.51 15.19
CA VAL A 34 -3.27 3.01 16.28
C VAL A 34 -2.04 2.31 15.71
N THR A 35 -0.93 2.35 16.44
CA THR A 35 0.34 1.76 16.01
C THR A 35 0.48 0.29 16.44
N GLU A 36 -0.06 -0.04 17.61
CA GLU A 36 0.05 -1.38 18.16
C GLU A 36 -1.14 -2.25 17.74
N PRO A 37 -0.91 -3.43 17.13
CA PRO A 37 -1.99 -4.33 16.72
C PRO A 37 -2.92 -4.75 17.88
N GLY A 38 -2.39 -4.88 19.11
CA GLY A 38 -3.17 -5.22 20.29
C GLY A 38 -4.15 -4.11 20.75
N GLU A 39 -4.01 -2.88 20.25
CA GLU A 39 -4.92 -1.78 20.52
C GLU A 39 -5.98 -1.62 19.42
N ALA A 40 -5.80 -2.29 18.28
CA ALA A 40 -6.69 -2.20 17.14
C ALA A 40 -7.95 -3.05 17.31
N GLU A 41 -9.05 -2.57 16.80
CA GLU A 41 -10.27 -3.36 16.58
C GLU A 41 -10.26 -4.00 15.18
N ILE A 42 -9.59 -3.33 14.23
CA ILE A 42 -9.42 -3.78 12.86
C ILE A 42 -7.93 -3.72 12.52
N ALA A 43 -7.37 -4.81 12.00
CA ALA A 43 -6.02 -4.85 11.46
C ALA A 43 -6.07 -4.91 9.94
N ILE A 44 -5.30 -4.06 9.28
CA ILE A 44 -5.08 -4.12 7.84
C ILE A 44 -3.62 -4.53 7.62
N VAL A 45 -3.40 -5.60 6.85
CA VAL A 45 -2.07 -6.09 6.51
C VAL A 45 -1.81 -5.83 5.04
N ASN A 46 -0.89 -4.93 4.75
CA ASN A 46 -0.39 -4.70 3.40
C ASN A 46 0.81 -5.62 3.16
N THR A 47 0.55 -6.74 2.51
CA THR A 47 1.44 -7.90 2.40
C THR A 47 2.50 -7.75 1.32
N CYS A 48 3.65 -8.39 1.51
CA CYS A 48 4.67 -8.59 0.48
C CYS A 48 4.60 -10.04 -0.05
N GLY A 49 4.70 -10.20 -1.37
CA GLY A 49 4.64 -11.51 -2.03
C GLY A 49 5.74 -11.72 -3.07
N PHE A 50 6.84 -10.92 -3.02
CA PHE A 50 7.86 -10.94 -4.05
C PHE A 50 8.91 -12.04 -3.81
N ILE A 51 9.54 -12.06 -2.63
CA ILE A 51 10.56 -13.06 -2.26
C ILE A 51 10.00 -14.02 -1.19
N GLN A 52 10.64 -15.18 -1.05
CA GLN A 52 10.15 -16.25 -0.18
C GLN A 52 10.08 -15.80 1.29
N SER A 53 11.15 -15.18 1.82
CA SER A 53 11.17 -14.71 3.22
C SER A 53 10.07 -13.67 3.52
N ALA A 54 9.77 -12.78 2.57
CA ALA A 54 8.69 -11.80 2.75
C ALA A 54 7.29 -12.44 2.70
N LYS A 55 7.13 -13.57 2.01
CA LYS A 55 5.89 -14.35 2.06
C LYS A 55 5.74 -15.05 3.41
N GLU A 56 6.82 -15.63 3.92
CA GLU A 56 6.85 -16.26 5.24
C GLU A 56 6.50 -15.27 6.35
N GLU A 57 7.13 -14.08 6.34
CA GLU A 57 6.81 -12.97 7.24
C GLU A 57 5.33 -12.57 7.15
N ALA A 58 4.78 -12.45 5.94
CA ALA A 58 3.38 -12.10 5.76
C ALA A 58 2.43 -13.17 6.32
N ILE A 59 2.72 -14.45 6.08
CA ILE A 59 1.92 -15.58 6.60
C ILE A 59 1.98 -15.60 8.11
N GLU A 60 3.17 -15.49 8.72
CA GLU A 60 3.37 -15.47 10.17
C GLU A 60 2.58 -14.33 10.82
N THR A 61 2.69 -13.10 10.27
CA THR A 61 1.91 -11.95 10.73
C THR A 61 0.41 -12.19 10.67
N ILE A 62 -0.09 -12.80 9.58
CA ILE A 62 -1.52 -13.09 9.43
C ILE A 62 -1.98 -14.10 10.48
N LEU A 63 -1.20 -15.13 10.76
CA LEU A 63 -1.51 -16.13 11.78
C LEU A 63 -1.50 -15.53 13.19
N GLU A 64 -0.54 -14.66 13.52
CA GLU A 64 -0.50 -13.95 14.79
C GLU A 64 -1.75 -13.07 14.99
N LEU A 65 -2.16 -12.33 13.96
CA LEU A 65 -3.39 -11.54 14.01
C LEU A 65 -4.64 -12.42 14.08
N GLY A 66 -4.62 -13.60 13.45
CA GLY A 66 -5.65 -14.62 13.56
C GLY A 66 -5.84 -15.08 15.01
N ALA A 67 -4.74 -15.28 15.75
CA ALA A 67 -4.78 -15.62 17.18
C ALA A 67 -5.39 -14.48 18.01
N LEU A 68 -5.01 -13.22 17.77
CA LEU A 68 -5.62 -12.04 18.42
C LEU A 68 -7.12 -11.88 18.10
N LYS A 69 -7.54 -12.35 16.94
CA LYS A 69 -8.97 -12.36 16.58
C LYS A 69 -9.72 -13.47 17.32
N GLN A 70 -9.11 -14.64 17.50
CA GLN A 70 -9.71 -15.76 18.26
C GLN A 70 -9.86 -15.46 19.75
N ASP A 71 -8.92 -14.75 20.36
CA ASP A 71 -9.01 -14.35 21.78
C ASP A 71 -9.92 -13.11 22.00
N GLY A 72 -10.42 -12.50 20.93
CA GLY A 72 -11.36 -11.36 20.97
C GLY A 72 -10.70 -9.99 21.12
N THR A 73 -9.37 -9.90 21.13
CA THR A 73 -8.64 -8.63 21.13
C THR A 73 -8.85 -7.87 19.84
N LEU A 74 -8.75 -8.57 18.70
CA LEU A 74 -8.99 -8.04 17.36
C LEU A 74 -10.35 -8.51 16.84
N LYS A 75 -11.09 -7.64 16.16
CA LYS A 75 -12.42 -7.98 15.62
C LYS A 75 -12.39 -8.38 14.16
N LYS A 76 -11.57 -7.68 13.35
CA LYS A 76 -11.55 -7.79 11.89
C LYS A 76 -10.13 -7.76 11.34
N ILE A 77 -9.89 -8.55 10.28
CA ILE A 77 -8.62 -8.60 9.54
C ILE A 77 -8.88 -8.36 8.06
N ILE A 78 -8.15 -7.41 7.49
CA ILE A 78 -8.17 -7.10 6.05
C ILE A 78 -6.79 -7.33 5.48
N LEU A 79 -6.70 -8.13 4.43
CA LEU A 79 -5.46 -8.43 3.73
C LEU A 79 -5.45 -7.73 2.37
N THR A 80 -4.35 -7.06 2.07
CA THR A 80 -4.06 -6.44 0.77
C THR A 80 -2.59 -6.59 0.41
N GLY A 81 -2.18 -6.09 -0.73
CA GLY A 81 -0.79 -5.97 -1.11
C GLY A 81 -0.33 -6.99 -2.14
N CYS A 82 1.00 -7.18 -2.21
CA CYS A 82 1.60 -7.97 -3.28
C CYS A 82 1.31 -9.46 -3.17
N LEU A 83 1.17 -10.02 -1.96
CA LEU A 83 0.87 -11.44 -1.78
C LEU A 83 -0.56 -11.73 -2.20
N THR A 84 -1.52 -10.95 -1.72
CA THR A 84 -2.93 -11.12 -2.09
C THR A 84 -3.16 -10.89 -3.59
N GLU A 85 -2.49 -9.89 -4.19
CA GLU A 85 -2.60 -9.65 -5.64
C GLU A 85 -1.98 -10.77 -6.48
N ARG A 86 -0.91 -11.39 -5.98
CA ARG A 86 -0.22 -12.48 -6.70
C ARG A 86 -1.01 -13.78 -6.70
N TYR A 87 -1.63 -14.13 -5.56
CA TYR A 87 -2.28 -15.41 -5.35
C TYR A 87 -3.81 -15.34 -5.32
N ARG A 88 -4.40 -14.14 -5.27
CA ARG A 88 -5.82 -13.84 -5.42
C ARG A 88 -6.75 -14.83 -4.70
N GLU A 89 -7.52 -15.60 -5.47
CA GLU A 89 -8.49 -16.56 -4.97
C GLU A 89 -7.84 -17.61 -4.07
N GLU A 90 -6.64 -18.10 -4.41
CA GLU A 90 -5.87 -19.03 -3.58
C GLU A 90 -5.55 -18.42 -2.20
N ALA A 91 -5.16 -17.14 -2.14
CA ALA A 91 -4.95 -16.44 -0.87
C ALA A 91 -6.27 -16.27 -0.08
N ALA A 92 -7.38 -16.02 -0.75
CA ALA A 92 -8.68 -15.93 -0.10
C ALA A 92 -9.18 -17.26 0.46
N GLU A 93 -8.86 -18.36 -0.19
CA GLU A 93 -9.18 -19.72 0.29
C GLU A 93 -8.27 -20.13 1.47
N LEU A 94 -6.99 -19.73 1.43
CA LEU A 94 -6.01 -20.09 2.45
C LEU A 94 -6.19 -19.29 3.75
N PHE A 95 -6.42 -17.98 3.66
CA PHE A 95 -6.54 -17.09 4.83
C PHE A 95 -8.01 -16.95 5.26
N THR A 96 -8.56 -18.01 5.86
CA THR A 96 -9.97 -18.07 6.29
C THR A 96 -10.29 -17.14 7.46
N GLU A 97 -9.29 -16.77 8.27
CA GLU A 97 -9.40 -15.81 9.36
C GLU A 97 -9.59 -14.36 8.91
N ALA A 98 -9.27 -14.05 7.65
CA ALA A 98 -9.45 -12.72 7.09
C ALA A 98 -10.91 -12.44 6.73
N ASP A 99 -11.40 -11.28 7.16
CA ASP A 99 -12.73 -10.77 6.80
C ASP A 99 -12.74 -10.12 5.41
N ALA A 100 -11.58 -9.61 4.97
CA ALA A 100 -11.42 -9.17 3.59
C ALA A 100 -10.06 -9.60 3.03
N VAL A 101 -10.05 -10.01 1.74
CA VAL A 101 -8.85 -10.26 0.95
C VAL A 101 -9.00 -9.51 -0.37
N ILE A 102 -8.16 -8.48 -0.55
CA ILE A 102 -8.30 -7.57 -1.67
C ILE A 102 -6.99 -7.41 -2.46
N GLY A 103 -7.13 -7.03 -3.72
CA GLY A 103 -6.01 -6.68 -4.58
C GLY A 103 -5.52 -5.25 -4.38
N ILE A 104 -4.33 -4.95 -4.92
CA ILE A 104 -3.73 -3.61 -4.82
C ILE A 104 -4.57 -2.53 -5.53
N GLY A 105 -5.34 -2.90 -6.56
CA GLY A 105 -6.25 -1.99 -7.27
C GLY A 105 -7.42 -1.53 -6.42
N ASP A 106 -7.75 -2.26 -5.36
CA ASP A 106 -8.87 -1.99 -4.48
C ASP A 106 -8.50 -1.16 -3.24
N ASN A 107 -7.22 -0.88 -3.02
CA ASN A 107 -6.75 -0.04 -1.89
C ASN A 107 -7.41 1.35 -1.89
N ARG A 108 -7.81 1.87 -3.06
CA ARG A 108 -8.52 3.13 -3.17
C ARG A 108 -9.88 3.12 -2.47
N ASP A 109 -10.51 1.96 -2.40
CA ASP A 109 -11.86 1.76 -1.87
C ASP A 109 -11.84 1.19 -0.45
N ILE A 110 -10.71 1.33 0.28
CA ILE A 110 -10.49 0.72 1.60
C ILE A 110 -11.59 1.07 2.61
N VAL A 111 -12.17 2.27 2.53
CA VAL A 111 -13.26 2.70 3.41
C VAL A 111 -14.54 1.91 3.11
N ASP A 112 -14.94 1.81 1.85
CA ASP A 112 -16.08 1.02 1.40
C ASP A 112 -15.93 -0.46 1.81
N ILE A 113 -14.73 -1.01 1.66
CA ILE A 113 -14.42 -2.38 2.08
C ILE A 113 -14.58 -2.54 3.59
N LEU A 114 -14.13 -1.58 4.38
CA LEU A 114 -14.33 -1.58 5.83
C LEU A 114 -15.81 -1.56 6.21
N ASP A 115 -16.61 -0.76 5.53
CA ASP A 115 -18.06 -0.66 5.81
C ASP A 115 -18.77 -2.00 5.57
N HIS A 116 -18.44 -2.72 4.48
CA HIS A 116 -18.94 -4.07 4.23
C HIS A 116 -18.49 -5.07 5.29
N VAL A 117 -17.22 -5.04 5.67
CA VAL A 117 -16.65 -5.91 6.72
C VAL A 117 -17.31 -5.67 8.08
N LEU A 118 -17.59 -4.41 8.41
CA LEU A 118 -18.28 -4.02 9.65
C LEU A 118 -19.76 -4.44 9.63
N ALA A 119 -20.39 -4.48 8.45
CA ALA A 119 -21.72 -5.04 8.27
C ALA A 119 -21.77 -6.58 8.42
N GLY A 120 -20.61 -7.23 8.57
CA GLY A 120 -20.49 -8.69 8.76
C GLY A 120 -20.29 -9.46 7.45
N GLU A 121 -20.05 -8.79 6.35
CA GLU A 121 -19.77 -9.42 5.07
C GLU A 121 -18.30 -9.82 4.98
N ARG A 122 -18.01 -10.97 4.34
CA ARG A 122 -16.65 -11.33 3.92
C ARG A 122 -16.41 -10.79 2.52
N VAL A 123 -15.40 -9.94 2.36
CA VAL A 123 -15.08 -9.29 1.08
C VAL A 123 -13.90 -9.97 0.41
N VAL A 124 -14.11 -10.49 -0.82
CA VAL A 124 -13.03 -10.98 -1.69
C VAL A 124 -13.11 -10.21 -2.99
N ARG A 125 -12.13 -9.31 -3.25
CA ARG A 125 -12.17 -8.41 -4.39
C ARG A 125 -10.79 -8.20 -5.00
N PHE A 126 -10.68 -8.42 -6.32
CA PHE A 126 -9.45 -8.24 -7.08
C PHE A 126 -9.74 -7.39 -8.33
N GLY A 127 -9.76 -6.09 -8.13
CA GLY A 127 -9.95 -5.09 -9.17
C GLY A 127 -8.79 -5.03 -10.18
N LYS A 128 -8.87 -4.08 -11.09
CA LYS A 128 -7.79 -3.90 -12.07
C LYS A 128 -6.60 -3.22 -11.42
N LYS A 129 -5.39 -3.74 -11.66
CA LYS A 129 -4.13 -3.12 -11.19
C LYS A 129 -3.95 -1.69 -11.70
N ALA A 130 -4.51 -1.39 -12.88
CA ALA A 130 -4.53 -0.04 -13.43
C ALA A 130 -5.32 0.95 -12.58
N ASP A 131 -6.20 0.46 -11.71
CA ASP A 131 -6.99 1.30 -10.80
C ASP A 131 -6.24 1.63 -9.50
N ALA A 132 -5.06 1.04 -9.25
CA ALA A 132 -4.20 1.41 -8.14
C ALA A 132 -3.83 2.90 -8.23
N GLU A 133 -4.07 3.62 -7.13
CA GLU A 133 -3.83 5.07 -7.06
C GLU A 133 -2.35 5.39 -7.16
N LEU A 134 -2.06 6.37 -8.02
CA LEU A 134 -0.71 6.90 -8.16
C LEU A 134 -0.45 8.10 -7.25
N THR A 135 -1.49 8.83 -6.89
CA THR A 135 -1.46 10.09 -6.11
C THR A 135 -2.49 10.04 -4.99
N GLY A 136 -2.49 11.03 -4.11
CA GLY A 136 -3.46 11.17 -3.03
C GLY A 136 -2.83 11.59 -1.72
N ASP A 137 -3.66 12.00 -0.78
CA ASP A 137 -3.21 12.39 0.56
C ASP A 137 -2.52 11.23 1.28
N ARG A 138 -1.54 11.54 2.12
CA ARG A 138 -0.74 10.57 2.87
C ARG A 138 -0.61 10.94 4.34
N ILE A 139 -0.38 9.93 5.15
CA ILE A 139 0.16 10.07 6.51
C ILE A 139 1.56 9.49 6.49
N ILE A 140 2.59 10.34 6.55
CA ILE A 140 3.97 9.88 6.61
C ILE A 140 4.15 9.07 7.90
N SER A 141 4.59 7.84 7.77
CA SER A 141 4.81 6.87 8.86
C SER A 141 6.29 6.60 9.13
N THR A 142 7.17 7.17 8.32
CA THR A 142 8.63 7.14 8.54
C THR A 142 9.06 8.12 9.61
N LEU A 143 10.36 8.16 9.92
CA LEU A 143 10.93 9.18 10.81
C LEU A 143 10.62 10.59 10.29
N PRO A 144 10.42 11.60 11.17
CA PRO A 144 9.91 12.91 10.76
C PRO A 144 10.71 13.63 9.68
N PHE A 145 12.02 13.34 9.57
CA PHE A 145 12.92 14.02 8.65
C PHE A 145 13.02 13.34 7.26
N PHE A 146 12.41 12.18 7.08
CA PHE A 146 12.62 11.34 5.91
C PHE A 146 11.31 10.78 5.35
N ALA A 147 11.14 10.75 4.02
CA ALA A 147 9.99 10.14 3.36
C ALA A 147 10.33 9.49 2.01
N TYR A 148 9.51 8.54 1.59
CA TYR A 148 9.54 7.98 0.24
C TYR A 148 8.63 8.77 -0.70
N LEU A 149 9.13 9.15 -1.87
CA LEU A 149 8.37 9.76 -2.96
C LEU A 149 8.22 8.74 -4.09
N LYS A 150 7.04 8.15 -4.21
CA LYS A 150 6.76 7.13 -5.23
C LYS A 150 6.38 7.81 -6.54
N ILE A 151 7.28 7.76 -7.54
CA ILE A 151 7.13 8.45 -8.82
C ILE A 151 6.51 7.61 -9.93
N ALA A 152 6.38 6.29 -9.72
CA ALA A 152 5.76 5.39 -10.68
C ALA A 152 5.27 4.11 -10.01
N GLU A 153 4.38 3.40 -10.70
CA GLU A 153 3.85 2.09 -10.32
C GLU A 153 4.06 1.08 -11.45
N GLY A 154 4.25 -0.20 -11.09
CA GLY A 154 4.41 -1.29 -12.06
C GLY A 154 5.77 -1.32 -12.77
N CYS A 155 5.94 -2.26 -13.69
CA CYS A 155 7.17 -2.43 -14.47
C CYS A 155 6.88 -3.14 -15.79
N SER A 156 7.45 -2.64 -16.88
CA SER A 156 7.31 -3.21 -18.23
C SER A 156 8.57 -3.89 -18.77
N ASN A 157 9.62 -4.09 -17.93
CA ASN A 157 10.87 -4.72 -18.35
C ASN A 157 10.74 -6.23 -18.65
N CYS A 158 9.68 -6.89 -18.14
CA CYS A 158 9.37 -8.30 -18.41
C CYS A 158 10.55 -9.28 -18.20
N CYS A 159 11.40 -9.03 -17.19
CA CYS A 159 12.50 -9.93 -16.82
C CYS A 159 11.96 -11.33 -16.50
N THR A 160 12.57 -12.39 -17.02
CA THR A 160 12.06 -13.77 -16.98
C THR A 160 11.84 -14.33 -15.57
N TYR A 161 12.57 -13.83 -14.58
CA TYR A 161 12.48 -14.25 -13.16
C TYR A 161 11.59 -13.36 -12.30
N CYS A 162 11.05 -12.26 -12.86
CA CYS A 162 10.43 -11.20 -12.08
C CYS A 162 8.90 -11.27 -12.12
N ALA A 163 8.27 -11.34 -10.95
CA ALA A 163 6.81 -11.37 -10.83
C ALA A 163 6.17 -9.95 -10.81
N ILE A 164 6.95 -8.87 -10.83
CA ILE A 164 6.43 -7.50 -10.68
C ILE A 164 5.37 -7.14 -11.74
N PRO A 165 5.55 -7.43 -13.05
CA PRO A 165 4.51 -7.12 -14.03
C PRO A 165 3.17 -7.84 -13.75
N GLN A 166 3.24 -9.05 -13.19
CA GLN A 166 2.06 -9.82 -12.81
C GLN A 166 1.39 -9.27 -11.54
N ILE A 167 2.17 -8.73 -10.59
CA ILE A 167 1.67 -8.21 -9.31
C ILE A 167 1.22 -6.76 -9.46
N ARG A 168 2.08 -5.89 -10.00
CA ARG A 168 1.90 -4.42 -10.02
C ARG A 168 1.44 -3.87 -11.38
N GLY A 169 1.35 -4.73 -12.40
CA GLY A 169 0.95 -4.35 -13.74
C GLY A 169 2.02 -3.63 -14.56
N PRO A 170 1.65 -3.07 -15.73
CA PRO A 170 2.55 -2.33 -16.58
C PRO A 170 3.01 -1.04 -15.89
N TYR A 171 4.13 -0.51 -16.37
CA TYR A 171 4.70 0.74 -15.86
C TYR A 171 3.78 1.93 -16.10
N ARG A 172 3.57 2.74 -15.06
CA ARG A 172 2.76 3.96 -15.10
C ARG A 172 3.47 5.03 -14.28
N SER A 173 3.89 6.11 -14.92
CA SER A 173 4.48 7.26 -14.24
C SER A 173 3.41 8.10 -13.54
N VAL A 174 3.76 8.67 -12.40
CA VAL A 174 3.00 9.77 -11.79
C VAL A 174 3.28 11.02 -12.61
N PRO A 175 2.27 11.84 -13.00
CA PRO A 175 2.49 13.13 -13.65
C PRO A 175 3.48 14.02 -12.87
N MET A 176 4.35 14.74 -13.57
CA MET A 176 5.43 15.51 -12.93
C MET A 176 4.89 16.57 -11.96
N GLU A 177 3.80 17.22 -12.32
CA GLU A 177 3.11 18.21 -11.50
C GLU A 177 2.64 17.63 -10.16
N ASP A 178 2.14 16.39 -10.18
CA ASP A 178 1.67 15.69 -8.97
C ASP A 178 2.85 15.27 -8.09
N VAL A 179 3.95 14.77 -8.69
CA VAL A 179 5.19 14.46 -7.95
C VAL A 179 5.74 15.70 -7.27
N LEU A 180 5.80 16.84 -8.00
CA LEU A 180 6.30 18.10 -7.44
C LEU A 180 5.37 18.66 -6.35
N LYS A 181 4.06 18.49 -6.52
CA LYS A 181 3.08 18.86 -5.49
C LYS A 181 3.31 18.05 -4.21
N GLU A 182 3.48 16.75 -4.32
CA GLU A 182 3.75 15.86 -3.18
C GLU A 182 5.11 16.19 -2.52
N ALA A 183 6.16 16.48 -3.31
CA ALA A 183 7.46 16.88 -2.81
C ALA A 183 7.42 18.20 -2.02
N ARG A 184 6.69 19.21 -2.52
CA ARG A 184 6.49 20.48 -1.81
C ARG A 184 5.72 20.28 -0.51
N TRP A 185 4.66 19.48 -0.54
CA TRP A 185 3.92 19.12 0.66
C TRP A 185 4.81 18.45 1.71
N MET A 186 5.72 17.56 1.31
CA MET A 186 6.69 16.96 2.23
C MET A 186 7.63 18.00 2.84
N ALA A 187 8.15 18.94 2.03
CA ALA A 187 9.01 20.02 2.51
C ALA A 187 8.28 20.94 3.51
N GLU A 188 7.02 21.28 3.25
CA GLU A 188 6.16 22.05 4.16
C GLU A 188 5.91 21.32 5.49
N HIS A 189 5.99 19.98 5.49
CA HIS A 189 5.86 19.13 6.66
C HIS A 189 7.21 18.72 7.29
N HIS A 190 8.26 19.50 7.01
CA HIS A 190 9.60 19.36 7.59
C HIS A 190 10.36 18.08 7.22
N VAL A 191 10.00 17.42 6.13
CA VAL A 191 10.81 16.34 5.54
C VAL A 191 12.03 16.95 4.88
N THR A 192 13.22 16.57 5.36
CA THR A 192 14.51 17.08 4.87
C THR A 192 15.23 16.10 3.95
N GLU A 193 14.81 14.84 3.92
CA GLU A 193 15.34 13.81 3.04
C GLU A 193 14.20 13.10 2.29
N ILE A 194 14.24 13.15 0.96
CA ILE A 194 13.28 12.47 0.10
C ILE A 194 13.97 11.34 -0.66
N ASN A 195 13.52 10.10 -0.44
CA ASN A 195 13.94 8.96 -1.23
C ASN A 195 12.98 8.73 -2.39
N VAL A 196 13.43 9.01 -3.61
CA VAL A 196 12.66 8.81 -4.84
C VAL A 196 12.62 7.33 -5.19
N VAL A 197 11.42 6.74 -5.26
CA VAL A 197 11.24 5.30 -5.46
C VAL A 197 10.27 4.97 -6.59
N ALA A 198 10.61 3.90 -7.34
CA ALA A 198 9.77 3.21 -8.30
C ALA A 198 10.23 1.75 -8.40
N GLN A 199 9.59 0.95 -9.25
CA GLN A 199 10.13 -0.37 -9.63
C GLN A 199 11.35 -0.24 -10.55
N ASP A 200 11.33 0.80 -11.39
CA ASP A 200 12.44 1.21 -12.23
C ASP A 200 12.37 2.75 -12.40
N THR A 201 13.20 3.47 -11.66
CA THR A 201 13.22 4.94 -11.71
C THR A 201 13.75 5.48 -13.04
N THR A 202 14.55 4.69 -13.77
CA THR A 202 15.10 5.12 -15.06
C THR A 202 14.07 5.22 -16.17
N GLN A 203 12.92 4.54 -16.01
CA GLN A 203 11.79 4.58 -16.95
C GLN A 203 10.82 5.75 -16.70
N TYR A 204 11.06 6.56 -15.65
CA TYR A 204 10.14 7.64 -15.33
C TYR A 204 9.88 8.57 -16.51
N GLY A 205 8.60 8.78 -16.80
CA GLY A 205 8.13 9.66 -17.84
C GLY A 205 8.12 9.08 -19.26
N VAL A 206 8.58 7.84 -19.46
CA VAL A 206 8.60 7.22 -20.81
C VAL A 206 7.18 7.05 -21.38
N ASP A 207 6.20 6.80 -20.52
CA ASP A 207 4.78 6.64 -20.86
C ASP A 207 4.00 7.97 -20.97
N LEU A 208 4.53 9.06 -20.40
CA LEU A 208 3.90 10.39 -20.39
C LEU A 208 4.67 11.41 -21.23
N TYR A 209 6.00 11.33 -21.26
CA TYR A 209 6.91 12.32 -21.82
C TYR A 209 8.04 11.62 -22.60
N ILE A 210 8.94 12.39 -23.19
CA ILE A 210 10.18 11.85 -23.80
C ILE A 210 11.29 11.88 -22.75
N LYS A 211 11.35 10.87 -21.84
CA LYS A 211 12.35 10.71 -20.76
C LYS A 211 12.59 11.95 -19.90
N SER A 212 12.20 11.93 -18.63
CA SER A 212 12.22 13.14 -17.80
C SER A 212 12.73 12.97 -16.36
N ILE A 213 13.36 11.82 -16.00
CA ILE A 213 13.84 11.63 -14.63
C ILE A 213 14.84 12.70 -14.18
N HIS A 214 15.76 13.11 -15.03
CA HIS A 214 16.73 14.17 -14.71
C HIS A 214 16.06 15.54 -14.52
N ILE A 215 15.02 15.83 -15.31
CA ILE A 215 14.24 17.06 -15.18
C ILE A 215 13.45 17.03 -13.86
N LEU A 216 12.84 15.90 -13.53
CA LEU A 216 12.13 15.73 -12.28
C LEU A 216 13.04 15.96 -11.07
N ILE A 217 14.20 15.31 -11.02
CA ILE A 217 15.14 15.46 -9.91
C ILE A 217 15.64 16.90 -9.78
N SER A 218 15.94 17.57 -10.89
CA SER A 218 16.31 18.98 -10.90
C SER A 218 15.22 19.88 -10.31
N ASN A 219 13.96 19.64 -10.64
CA ASN A 219 12.83 20.41 -10.14
C ASN A 219 12.48 20.11 -8.66
N ILE A 220 12.76 18.91 -8.17
CA ILE A 220 12.59 18.58 -6.74
C ILE A 220 13.64 19.32 -5.90
N HIS A 221 14.85 19.50 -6.44
CA HIS A 221 15.95 20.16 -5.74
C HIS A 221 15.85 21.70 -5.73
N SER A 222 15.03 22.28 -6.59
CA SER A 222 14.81 23.75 -6.70
C SER A 222 13.79 24.25 -5.70
#